data_ab4d9ce8925acdbe73ea8f998bb5ad06
#
_entry.id   ab4d9ce8925acdbe73ea8f998bb5ad06
#
_cell.length_a   1.000
_cell.length_b   1.000
_cell.length_c   1.000
_cell.angle_alpha   90.00
_cell.angle_beta   90.00
_cell.angle_gamma   90.00
#
_symmetry.space_group_name_H-M   'P 1'
#
loop_
_entity.id
_entity.type
_entity.pdbx_description
1 polymer ?
#
loop_
_entity_poly.entity_id
_entity_poly.type
_entity_poly.pdbx_seq_one_letter_code
_entity_poly.pdbx_strand_id
1 'polypeptide(L)'
;MARTSRELKDRDGIAALAMLAQRREAGLRAALARLTSAAREAADNVVACERACDVQRDVWQRALARGGLYGSREAAGAARLVEAERTSMVDAKARHSRAIDIAQQAEANVREQRERLQSNTRKQEKLRELLKFYRT
;
A
#
# COMPACT_ATOMS: atom_id res chain seq x y z
N MET A 1 17.06 -50.23 -13.85
CA MET A 1 17.79 -50.28 -12.57
C MET A 1 16.90 -49.89 -11.42
N ALA A 2 16.90 -50.62 -10.34
CA ALA A 2 16.20 -50.26 -9.13
C ALA A 2 16.87 -49.01 -8.49
N ARG A 3 16.06 -48.01 -8.13
CA ARG A 3 16.56 -46.86 -7.40
C ARG A 3 16.95 -47.25 -5.98
N THR A 4 18.00 -46.64 -5.46
CA THR A 4 18.43 -46.88 -4.07
C THR A 4 17.37 -46.31 -3.10
N SER A 5 17.34 -46.85 -1.90
CA SER A 5 16.47 -46.38 -0.81
C SER A 5 16.73 -44.90 -0.51
N ARG A 6 17.95 -44.41 -0.67
CA ARG A 6 18.36 -43.02 -0.49
C ARG A 6 17.76 -42.11 -1.56
N GLU A 7 17.78 -42.55 -2.84
CA GLU A 7 17.18 -41.80 -3.95
C GLU A 7 15.66 -41.64 -3.80
N LEU A 8 14.97 -42.66 -3.32
CA LEU A 8 13.55 -42.61 -3.02
C LEU A 8 13.24 -41.66 -1.88
N LYS A 9 14.04 -41.60 -0.84
CA LYS A 9 13.89 -40.63 0.26
C LYS A 9 14.14 -39.22 -0.21
N ASP A 10 15.13 -38.98 -1.05
CA ASP A 10 15.41 -37.66 -1.62
C ASP A 10 14.27 -37.18 -2.49
N ARG A 11 13.71 -38.07 -3.33
CA ARG A 11 12.54 -37.78 -4.13
C ARG A 11 11.32 -37.38 -3.27
N ASP A 12 11.04 -38.14 -2.23
CA ASP A 12 9.94 -37.89 -1.32
C ASP A 12 10.12 -36.56 -0.57
N GLY A 13 11.36 -36.26 -0.16
CA GLY A 13 11.69 -34.96 0.44
C GLY A 13 11.47 -33.79 -0.49
N ILE A 14 11.88 -33.92 -1.75
CA ILE A 14 11.68 -32.89 -2.79
C ILE A 14 10.19 -32.70 -3.07
N ALA A 15 9.43 -33.81 -3.17
CA ALA A 15 7.98 -33.76 -3.38
C ALA A 15 7.27 -33.05 -2.22
N ALA A 16 7.68 -33.31 -0.98
CA ALA A 16 7.15 -32.64 0.20
C ALA A 16 7.44 -31.13 0.19
N LEU A 17 8.65 -30.72 -0.21
CA LEU A 17 9.02 -29.32 -0.35
C LEU A 17 8.21 -28.63 -1.46
N ALA A 18 7.97 -29.33 -2.58
CA ALA A 18 7.15 -28.81 -3.68
C ALA A 18 5.70 -28.56 -3.23
N MET A 19 5.12 -29.46 -2.46
CA MET A 19 3.78 -29.27 -1.90
C MET A 19 3.73 -28.10 -0.92
N LEU A 20 4.75 -27.95 -0.09
CA LEU A 20 4.85 -26.84 0.84
C LEU A 20 4.95 -25.51 0.11
N ALA A 21 5.73 -25.42 -0.96
CA ALA A 21 5.86 -24.24 -1.80
C ALA A 21 4.53 -23.87 -2.48
N GLN A 22 3.75 -24.86 -2.93
CA GLN A 22 2.41 -24.63 -3.46
C GLN A 22 1.45 -24.04 -2.42
N ARG A 23 1.47 -24.55 -1.19
CA ARG A 23 0.65 -24.01 -0.10
C ARG A 23 1.03 -22.57 0.22
N ARG A 24 2.33 -22.28 0.24
CA ARG A 24 2.84 -20.92 0.44
C ARG A 24 2.38 -19.97 -0.65
N GLU A 25 2.34 -20.43 -1.90
CA GLU A 25 1.87 -19.62 -3.03
C GLU A 25 0.46 -19.11 -2.81
N ALA A 26 -0.46 -19.95 -2.37
CA ALA A 26 -1.84 -19.56 -2.09
C ALA A 26 -1.91 -18.46 -1.01
N GLY A 27 -1.14 -18.61 0.08
CA GLY A 27 -1.04 -17.61 1.14
C GLY A 27 -0.41 -16.31 0.66
N LEU A 28 0.65 -16.38 -0.14
CA LEU A 28 1.33 -15.20 -0.70
C LEU A 28 0.43 -14.44 -1.67
N ARG A 29 -0.35 -15.13 -2.49
CA ARG A 29 -1.32 -14.52 -3.42
C ARG A 29 -2.46 -13.85 -2.66
N ALA A 30 -2.98 -14.48 -1.62
CA ALA A 30 -4.01 -13.89 -0.77
C ALA A 30 -3.51 -12.63 -0.07
N ALA A 31 -2.29 -12.66 0.46
CA ALA A 31 -1.65 -11.50 1.08
C ALA A 31 -1.43 -10.37 0.05
N LEU A 32 -1.00 -10.71 -1.17
CA LEU A 32 -0.84 -9.73 -2.24
C LEU A 32 -2.17 -9.05 -2.60
N ALA A 33 -3.26 -9.80 -2.67
CA ALA A 33 -4.59 -9.26 -2.94
C ALA A 33 -5.01 -8.25 -1.85
N ARG A 34 -4.80 -8.59 -0.57
CA ARG A 34 -5.09 -7.68 0.54
C ARG A 34 -4.24 -6.41 0.49
N LEU A 35 -2.94 -6.54 0.23
CA LEU A 35 -2.02 -5.41 0.14
C LEU A 35 -2.33 -4.50 -1.06
N THR A 36 -2.72 -5.09 -2.19
CA THR A 36 -3.14 -4.35 -3.38
C THR A 36 -4.42 -3.55 -3.10
N SER A 37 -5.38 -4.16 -2.43
CA SER A 37 -6.61 -3.47 -2.01
C SER A 37 -6.31 -2.32 -1.06
N ALA A 38 -5.44 -2.53 -0.07
CA ALA A 38 -5.01 -1.48 0.86
C ALA A 38 -4.30 -0.33 0.13
N ALA A 39 -3.47 -0.63 -0.88
CA ALA A 39 -2.79 0.38 -1.68
C ALA A 39 -3.78 1.22 -2.50
N ARG A 40 -4.81 0.61 -3.06
CA ARG A 40 -5.89 1.32 -3.78
C ARG A 40 -6.66 2.25 -2.85
N GLU A 41 -7.04 1.77 -1.68
CA GLU A 41 -7.71 2.59 -0.67
C GLU A 41 -6.85 3.77 -0.23
N ALA A 42 -5.55 3.54 -0.02
CA ALA A 42 -4.61 4.60 0.34
C ALA A 42 -4.46 5.64 -0.78
N ALA A 43 -4.42 5.22 -2.04
CA ALA A 43 -4.38 6.10 -3.21
C ALA A 43 -5.66 6.94 -3.32
N ASP A 44 -6.83 6.34 -3.11
CA ASP A 44 -8.12 7.03 -3.11
C ASP A 44 -8.17 8.06 -1.97
N ASN A 45 -7.63 7.74 -0.82
CA ASN A 45 -7.55 8.67 0.30
C ASN A 45 -6.64 9.87 0.01
N VAL A 46 -5.55 9.69 -0.72
CA VAL A 46 -4.68 10.79 -1.18
C VAL A 46 -5.50 11.76 -2.04
N VAL A 47 -6.28 11.26 -2.99
CA VAL A 47 -7.14 12.08 -3.86
C VAL A 47 -8.19 12.83 -3.03
N ALA A 48 -8.83 12.14 -2.08
CA ALA A 48 -9.82 12.77 -1.19
C ALA A 48 -9.20 13.89 -0.34
N CYS A 49 -8.01 13.68 0.22
CA CYS A 49 -7.29 14.69 0.99
C CYS A 49 -6.84 15.87 0.14
N GLU A 50 -6.43 15.62 -1.11
CA GLU A 50 -6.09 16.67 -2.07
C GLU A 50 -7.30 17.57 -2.37
N ARG A 51 -8.46 16.96 -2.63
CA ARG A 51 -9.72 17.71 -2.83
C ARG A 51 -10.10 18.53 -1.59
N ALA A 52 -9.95 17.94 -0.41
CA ALA A 52 -10.21 18.62 0.84
C ALA A 52 -9.28 19.84 1.03
N CYS A 53 -8.01 19.73 0.64
CA CYS A 53 -7.07 20.85 0.64
C CYS A 53 -7.51 21.96 -0.32
N ASP A 54 -7.94 21.60 -1.54
CA ASP A 54 -8.41 22.57 -2.53
C ASP A 54 -9.64 23.32 -2.07
N VAL A 55 -10.61 22.61 -1.49
CA VAL A 55 -11.82 23.23 -0.91
C VAL A 55 -11.44 24.17 0.24
N GLN A 56 -10.57 23.73 1.14
CA GLN A 56 -10.16 24.52 2.30
C GLN A 56 -9.37 25.77 1.86
N ARG A 57 -8.56 25.66 0.82
CA ARG A 57 -7.83 26.78 0.23
C ARG A 57 -8.79 27.85 -0.29
N ASP A 58 -9.84 27.42 -0.99
CA ASP A 58 -10.87 28.34 -1.52
C ASP A 58 -11.60 29.04 -0.38
N VAL A 59 -11.96 28.31 0.68
CA VAL A 59 -12.63 28.88 1.86
C VAL A 59 -11.73 29.93 2.52
N TRP A 60 -10.45 29.63 2.70
CA TRP A 60 -9.48 30.55 3.29
C TRP A 60 -9.29 31.81 2.43
N GLN A 61 -9.15 31.66 1.12
CA GLN A 61 -9.01 32.78 0.18
C GLN A 61 -10.23 33.68 0.19
N ARG A 62 -11.43 33.12 0.27
CA ARG A 62 -12.69 33.89 0.39
C ARG A 62 -12.72 34.64 1.72
N ALA A 63 -12.30 34.03 2.81
CA ALA A 63 -12.22 34.70 4.11
C ALA A 63 -11.25 35.87 4.07
N LEU A 64 -10.08 35.72 3.44
CA LEU A 64 -9.11 36.80 3.23
C LEU A 64 -9.69 37.95 2.40
N ALA A 65 -10.41 37.64 1.30
CA ALA A 65 -11.03 38.63 0.43
C ALA A 65 -12.10 39.46 1.16
N ARG A 66 -12.84 38.88 2.11
CA ARG A 66 -13.85 39.57 2.92
C ARG A 66 -13.23 40.48 3.99
N GLY A 67 -12.01 40.19 4.42
CA GLY A 67 -11.38 40.88 5.56
C GLY A 67 -11.14 42.38 5.38
N GLY A 68 -11.17 42.92 4.15
CA GLY A 68 -10.98 44.35 3.87
C GLY A 68 -12.25 45.21 3.85
N LEU A 69 -13.43 44.61 4.08
CA LEU A 69 -14.74 45.27 3.92
C LEU A 69 -15.45 45.60 5.24
N TYR A 70 -14.81 45.37 6.40
CA TYR A 70 -15.48 45.42 7.70
C TYR A 70 -15.05 46.60 8.57
N GLY A 71 -15.96 47.10 9.43
CA GLY A 71 -15.66 48.03 10.52
C GLY A 71 -14.82 47.34 11.61
N SER A 72 -14.34 48.10 12.62
CA SER A 72 -13.36 47.60 13.60
C SER A 72 -13.82 46.40 14.44
N ARG A 73 -15.10 46.29 14.80
CA ARG A 73 -15.65 45.07 15.45
C ARG A 73 -15.72 43.87 14.52
N GLU A 74 -16.18 44.15 13.30
CA GLU A 74 -16.31 43.13 12.25
C GLU A 74 -14.94 42.70 11.77
N ALA A 75 -13.94 43.59 11.73
CA ALA A 75 -12.58 43.31 11.39
C ALA A 75 -11.93 42.30 12.37
N ALA A 76 -12.21 42.43 13.68
CA ALA A 76 -11.70 41.46 14.69
C ALA A 76 -12.34 40.07 14.50
N GLY A 77 -13.66 40.03 14.19
CA GLY A 77 -14.34 38.77 13.87
C GLY A 77 -13.85 38.13 12.56
N ALA A 78 -13.64 38.96 11.53
CA ALA A 78 -13.07 38.52 10.25
C ALA A 78 -11.65 37.99 10.41
N ALA A 79 -10.82 38.65 11.22
CA ALA A 79 -9.45 38.19 11.51
C ALA A 79 -9.43 36.82 12.21
N ARG A 80 -10.36 36.59 13.14
CA ARG A 80 -10.50 35.28 13.82
C ARG A 80 -10.93 34.21 12.83
N LEU A 81 -11.86 34.52 11.92
CA LEU A 81 -12.30 33.59 10.90
C LEU A 81 -11.16 33.24 9.96
N VAL A 82 -10.39 34.21 9.48
CA VAL A 82 -9.22 34.00 8.64
C VAL A 82 -8.21 33.08 9.34
N GLU A 83 -7.92 33.33 10.63
CA GLU A 83 -6.98 32.50 11.39
C GLU A 83 -7.53 31.09 11.61
N ALA A 84 -8.82 30.93 11.89
CA ALA A 84 -9.44 29.60 12.01
C ALA A 84 -9.37 28.82 10.69
N GLU A 85 -9.64 29.48 9.56
CA GLU A 85 -9.55 28.86 8.24
C GLU A 85 -8.10 28.55 7.85
N ARG A 86 -7.16 29.40 8.25
CA ARG A 86 -5.72 29.12 8.07
C ARG A 86 -5.29 27.87 8.84
N THR A 87 -5.73 27.72 10.08
CA THR A 87 -5.44 26.53 10.90
C THR A 87 -6.04 25.28 10.25
N SER A 88 -7.29 25.37 9.77
CA SER A 88 -7.94 24.28 9.04
C SER A 88 -7.17 23.90 7.77
N MET A 89 -6.60 24.88 7.06
CA MET A 89 -5.78 24.67 5.89
C MET A 89 -4.48 23.95 6.22
N VAL A 90 -3.81 24.33 7.31
CA VAL A 90 -2.60 23.67 7.81
C VAL A 90 -2.90 22.21 8.17
N ASP A 91 -4.02 21.95 8.85
CA ASP A 91 -4.46 20.62 9.21
C ASP A 91 -4.78 19.77 7.98
N ALA A 92 -5.44 20.36 6.98
CA ALA A 92 -5.75 19.66 5.73
C ALA A 92 -4.48 19.27 4.97
N LYS A 93 -3.50 20.16 4.90
CA LYS A 93 -2.17 19.87 4.30
C LYS A 93 -1.44 18.76 5.04
N ALA A 94 -1.50 18.77 6.36
CA ALA A 94 -0.87 17.74 7.19
C ALA A 94 -1.52 16.36 6.93
N ARG A 95 -2.84 16.31 6.83
CA ARG A 95 -3.56 15.07 6.50
C ARG A 95 -3.20 14.57 5.11
N HIS A 96 -3.11 15.46 4.13
CA HIS A 96 -2.70 15.11 2.76
C HIS A 96 -1.29 14.54 2.72
N SER A 97 -0.35 15.18 3.42
CA SER A 97 1.04 14.69 3.52
C SER A 97 1.11 13.30 4.15
N ARG A 98 0.37 13.06 5.24
CA ARG A 98 0.30 11.73 5.86
C ARG A 98 -0.33 10.69 4.94
N ALA A 99 -1.36 11.07 4.19
CA ALA A 99 -2.01 10.18 3.23
C ALA A 99 -1.04 9.75 2.13
N ILE A 100 -0.19 10.66 1.64
CA ILE A 100 0.86 10.35 0.66
C ILE A 100 1.85 9.35 1.24
N ASP A 101 2.32 9.56 2.47
CA ASP A 101 3.27 8.65 3.12
C ASP A 101 2.69 7.25 3.30
N ILE A 102 1.42 7.16 3.71
CA ILE A 102 0.71 5.87 3.85
C ILE A 102 0.57 5.18 2.50
N ALA A 103 0.23 5.92 1.44
CA ALA A 103 0.11 5.36 0.09
C ALA A 103 1.44 4.84 -0.44
N GLN A 104 2.53 5.57 -0.22
CA GLN A 104 3.87 5.15 -0.61
C GLN A 104 4.30 3.88 0.12
N GLN A 105 4.02 3.80 1.42
CA GLN A 105 4.30 2.59 2.20
C GLN A 105 3.45 1.40 1.73
N ALA A 106 2.18 1.62 1.42
CA ALA A 106 1.29 0.58 0.91
C ALA A 106 1.79 0.04 -0.44
N GLU A 107 2.26 0.90 -1.33
CA GLU A 107 2.87 0.49 -2.61
C GLU A 107 4.17 -0.29 -2.41
N ALA A 108 5.01 0.13 -1.46
CA ALA A 108 6.23 -0.60 -1.12
C ALA A 108 5.91 -2.00 -0.61
N ASN A 109 4.86 -2.14 0.20
CA ASN A 109 4.39 -3.45 0.71
C ASN A 109 3.92 -4.36 -0.43
N VAL A 110 3.24 -3.82 -1.44
CA VAL A 110 2.83 -4.56 -2.64
C VAL A 110 4.05 -5.05 -3.41
N ARG A 111 5.04 -4.20 -3.64
CA ARG A 111 6.27 -4.57 -4.35
C ARG A 111 7.02 -5.68 -3.61
N GLU A 112 7.19 -5.56 -2.31
CA GLU A 112 7.85 -6.57 -1.50
C GLU A 112 7.11 -7.92 -1.57
N GLN A 113 5.79 -7.90 -1.51
CA GLN A 113 4.98 -9.10 -1.59
C GLN A 113 5.07 -9.77 -2.96
N ARG A 114 5.12 -8.99 -4.04
CA ARG A 114 5.35 -9.51 -5.40
C ARG A 114 6.70 -10.21 -5.51
N GLU A 115 7.74 -9.65 -4.91
CA GLU A 115 9.07 -10.26 -4.89
C GLU A 115 9.06 -11.59 -4.15
N ARG A 116 8.37 -11.68 -3.02
CA ARG A 116 8.20 -12.92 -2.27
C ARG A 116 7.47 -13.99 -3.09
N LEU A 117 6.43 -13.59 -3.82
CA LEU A 117 5.68 -14.49 -4.69
C LEU A 117 6.56 -14.99 -5.83
N GLN A 118 7.32 -14.11 -6.48
CA GLN A 118 8.26 -14.48 -7.54
C GLN A 118 9.33 -15.44 -7.04
N SER A 119 9.90 -15.17 -5.86
CA SER A 119 10.89 -16.06 -5.24
C SER A 119 10.33 -17.45 -4.98
N ASN A 120 9.09 -17.52 -4.51
CA ASN A 120 8.42 -18.80 -4.29
C ASN A 120 8.14 -19.55 -5.59
N THR A 121 7.75 -18.84 -6.64
CA THR A 121 7.53 -19.42 -7.98
C THR A 121 8.82 -20.03 -8.53
N ARG A 122 9.94 -19.35 -8.38
CA ARG A 122 11.27 -19.88 -8.77
C ARG A 122 11.62 -21.15 -8.01
N LYS A 123 11.33 -21.19 -6.72
CA LYS A 123 11.53 -22.41 -5.91
C LYS A 123 10.69 -23.57 -6.43
N GLN A 124 9.44 -23.33 -6.76
CA GLN A 124 8.56 -24.33 -7.33
C GLN A 124 9.11 -24.87 -8.65
N GLU A 125 9.58 -23.99 -9.52
CA GLU A 125 10.18 -24.38 -10.81
C GLU A 125 11.41 -25.27 -10.62
N LYS A 126 12.32 -24.88 -9.71
CA LYS A 126 13.50 -25.68 -9.38
C LYS A 126 13.12 -27.05 -8.83
N LEU A 127 12.16 -27.12 -7.93
CA LEU A 127 11.69 -28.38 -7.35
C LEU A 127 11.05 -29.27 -8.40
N ARG A 128 10.28 -28.72 -9.33
CA ARG A 128 9.71 -29.46 -10.48
C ARG A 128 10.81 -30.06 -11.36
N GLU A 129 11.85 -29.30 -11.66
CA GLU A 129 12.97 -29.77 -12.46
C GLU A 129 13.72 -30.89 -11.75
N LEU A 130 13.95 -30.77 -10.47
CA LEU A 130 14.55 -31.82 -9.66
C LEU A 130 13.71 -33.10 -9.65
N LEU A 131 12.39 -32.97 -9.53
CA LEU A 131 11.46 -34.10 -9.59
C LEU A 131 11.51 -34.79 -10.96
N LYS A 132 11.62 -34.04 -12.05
CA LYS A 132 11.80 -34.61 -13.41
C LYS A 132 13.06 -35.47 -13.50
N PHE A 133 14.12 -35.03 -12.87
CA PHE A 133 15.38 -35.81 -12.82
C PHE A 133 15.18 -37.17 -12.20
N TYR A 134 14.35 -37.30 -11.18
CA TYR A 134 14.06 -38.58 -10.52
C TYR A 134 13.02 -39.45 -11.27
N ARG A 135 12.33 -38.91 -12.25
CA ARG A 135 11.34 -39.64 -13.08
C ARG A 135 11.98 -40.38 -14.24
N THR A 136 13.15 -40.00 -14.65
CA THR A 136 13.91 -40.66 -15.73
C THR A 136 14.89 -41.65 -15.13
#